data_be1d338b731c3d9f19c6c0303d6b057a
#
_entry.id   be1d338b731c3d9f19c6c0303d6b057a
#
_cell.length_a   1.000
_cell.length_b   1.000
_cell.length_c   1.000
_cell.angle_alpha   90.00
_cell.angle_beta   90.00
_cell.angle_gamma   90.00
#
_symmetry.space_group_name_H-M   'P 1'
#
loop_
_entity.id
_entity.type
_entity.pdbx_description
1 polymer ?
#
loop_
_entity_poly.entity_id
_entity_poly.type
_entity_poly.pdbx_seq_one_letter_code
_entity_poly.pdbx_strand_id
1 'polypeptide(L)'
;MSVRSPRPRGVPDPKYMTFVEHLQELRHRLAISLLAIAVGAVAGWFLAPQIIHLIDIPLCQHLPKSNCRLVVTDIYGGFTLQLKIAIIVGFIFALPVTIYEMWAFIAPAFGSGPNRWAPIWMLSALLLFAGGSATAYFVFPLAVSFFTRFQGSNIEMLVIASNYVGFISLIVFVFGISFELPLILVSLSAIGITSSRWLASKRIQFFFGIFIFATIVTPGADWISPLVLGGIMYLLFESSIVVSRMIGK
;
A
#
# COMPACT_ATOMS: atom_id res chain seq x y z
N MET A 1 21.27 41.90 29.03
CA MET A 1 20.43 41.03 29.85
C MET A 1 19.12 40.80 29.08
N SER A 2 18.98 39.69 28.42
CA SER A 2 17.76 39.33 27.67
C SER A 2 16.82 38.60 28.60
N VAL A 3 15.71 39.23 28.96
CA VAL A 3 14.66 38.65 29.81
C VAL A 3 13.90 37.62 28.97
N ARG A 4 14.13 36.32 29.20
CA ARG A 4 13.29 35.24 28.68
C ARG A 4 11.93 35.31 29.39
N SER A 5 10.87 35.65 28.65
CA SER A 5 9.48 35.54 29.14
C SER A 5 9.19 34.07 29.52
N PRO A 6 8.53 33.82 30.67
CA PRO A 6 8.14 32.47 31.07
C PRO A 6 7.04 31.98 30.12
N ARG A 7 7.27 30.83 29.48
CA ARG A 7 6.25 30.13 28.69
C ARG A 7 5.09 29.70 29.58
N PRO A 8 3.84 29.74 29.10
CA PRO A 8 2.70 29.21 29.86
C PRO A 8 2.89 27.71 30.12
N ARG A 9 2.76 27.33 31.40
CA ARG A 9 2.76 25.92 31.83
C ARG A 9 1.57 25.22 31.17
N GLY A 10 1.81 24.26 30.26
CA GLY A 10 0.77 23.40 29.71
C GLY A 10 0.89 23.04 28.22
N VAL A 11 1.85 23.61 27.47
CA VAL A 11 2.11 23.16 26.11
C VAL A 11 3.27 22.15 26.17
N PRO A 12 3.05 20.85 25.88
CA PRO A 12 4.12 19.86 25.82
C PRO A 12 5.14 20.30 24.79
N ASP A 13 6.41 20.26 25.16
CA ASP A 13 7.52 20.54 24.23
C ASP A 13 7.52 19.37 23.21
N PRO A 14 7.34 19.60 21.89
CA PRO A 14 7.28 18.52 20.90
C PRO A 14 8.51 17.62 20.85
N LYS A 15 9.53 17.96 21.61
CA LYS A 15 10.81 17.25 21.72
C LYS A 15 10.79 16.09 22.74
N TYR A 16 9.76 15.99 23.60
CA TYR A 16 9.69 15.01 24.69
C TYR A 16 8.26 14.49 24.89
N MET A 17 7.65 13.95 23.81
CA MET A 17 6.40 13.21 23.97
C MET A 17 6.66 11.95 24.78
N THR A 18 5.85 11.72 25.80
CA THR A 18 5.85 10.45 26.54
C THR A 18 5.31 9.35 25.61
N PHE A 19 5.66 8.10 25.88
CA PHE A 19 5.15 6.96 25.11
C PHE A 19 3.61 6.94 25.05
N VAL A 20 2.95 7.35 26.13
CA VAL A 20 1.47 7.41 26.20
C VAL A 20 0.91 8.51 25.29
N GLU A 21 1.53 9.68 25.25
CA GLU A 21 1.14 10.79 24.35
C GLU A 21 1.31 10.39 22.89
N HIS A 22 2.39 9.68 22.55
CA HIS A 22 2.61 9.18 21.20
C HIS A 22 1.56 8.14 20.77
N LEU A 23 1.12 7.25 21.67
CA LEU A 23 0.02 6.34 21.42
C LEU A 23 -1.34 7.06 21.25
N GLN A 24 -1.57 8.13 22.00
CA GLN A 24 -2.78 8.94 21.84
C GLN A 24 -2.79 9.66 20.49
N GLU A 25 -1.64 10.19 20.06
CA GLU A 25 -1.47 10.78 18.74
C GLU A 25 -1.75 9.76 17.63
N LEU A 26 -1.17 8.55 17.72
CA LEU A 26 -1.43 7.45 16.79
C LEU A 26 -2.93 7.14 16.68
N ARG A 27 -3.60 7.00 17.81
CA ARG A 27 -5.04 6.73 17.86
C ARG A 27 -5.85 7.83 17.17
N HIS A 28 -5.51 9.10 17.43
CA HIS A 28 -6.20 10.25 16.82
C HIS A 28 -6.02 10.27 15.30
N ARG A 29 -4.80 10.08 14.79
CA ARG A 29 -4.49 10.05 13.37
C ARG A 29 -5.14 8.87 12.65
N LEU A 30 -5.16 7.70 13.31
CA LEU A 30 -5.85 6.53 12.79
C LEU A 30 -7.36 6.78 12.68
N ALA A 31 -7.97 7.45 13.66
CA ALA A 31 -9.39 7.80 13.63
C ALA A 31 -9.72 8.74 12.47
N ILE A 32 -8.88 9.73 12.18
CA ILE A 32 -9.04 10.63 11.02
C ILE A 32 -8.94 9.85 9.72
N SER A 33 -7.95 8.96 9.58
CA SER A 33 -7.77 8.12 8.40
C SER A 33 -8.98 7.20 8.17
N LEU A 34 -9.49 6.56 9.22
CA LEU A 34 -10.69 5.72 9.14
C LEU A 34 -11.94 6.51 8.76
N LEU A 35 -12.09 7.73 9.30
CA LEU A 35 -13.19 8.63 8.92
C LEU A 35 -13.08 9.02 7.44
N ALA A 36 -11.89 9.36 6.96
CA ALA A 36 -11.67 9.67 5.55
C ALA A 36 -12.02 8.47 4.64
N ILE A 37 -11.66 7.24 5.04
CA ILE A 37 -12.04 6.01 4.34
C ILE A 37 -13.56 5.85 4.33
N ALA A 38 -14.23 6.06 5.46
CA ALA A 38 -15.68 5.94 5.54
C ALA A 38 -16.40 6.95 4.64
N VAL A 39 -15.94 8.20 4.63
CA VAL A 39 -16.47 9.25 3.72
C VAL A 39 -16.19 8.89 2.26
N GLY A 40 -14.98 8.44 1.94
CA GLY A 40 -14.62 7.97 0.60
C GLY A 40 -15.43 6.75 0.15
N ALA A 41 -15.80 5.85 1.08
CA ALA A 41 -16.61 4.68 0.79
C ALA A 41 -18.05 5.05 0.36
N VAL A 42 -18.58 6.16 0.84
CA VAL A 42 -19.88 6.68 0.35
C VAL A 42 -19.78 7.02 -1.14
N ALA A 43 -18.72 7.71 -1.57
CA ALA A 43 -18.48 7.97 -2.99
C ALA A 43 -18.23 6.67 -3.77
N GLY A 44 -17.44 5.75 -3.19
CA GLY A 44 -17.14 4.43 -3.75
C GLY A 44 -18.39 3.58 -4.00
N TRP A 45 -19.41 3.72 -3.16
CA TRP A 45 -20.69 3.02 -3.35
C TRP A 45 -21.35 3.37 -4.68
N PHE A 46 -21.35 4.64 -5.06
CA PHE A 46 -21.93 5.10 -6.33
C PHE A 46 -21.04 4.78 -7.54
N LEU A 47 -19.74 4.63 -7.33
CA LEU A 47 -18.78 4.29 -8.38
C LEU A 47 -18.60 2.78 -8.59
N ALA A 48 -19.21 1.94 -7.77
CA ALA A 48 -19.03 0.48 -7.82
C ALA A 48 -19.29 -0.12 -9.21
N PRO A 49 -20.34 0.25 -9.97
CA PRO A 49 -20.57 -0.31 -11.32
C PRO A 49 -19.42 -0.02 -12.30
N GLN A 50 -18.86 1.20 -12.27
CA GLN A 50 -17.76 1.60 -13.14
C GLN A 50 -16.46 0.86 -12.78
N ILE A 51 -16.25 0.65 -11.49
CA ILE A 51 -15.08 -0.10 -10.99
C ILE A 51 -15.17 -1.57 -11.35
N ILE A 52 -16.35 -2.19 -11.26
CA ILE A 52 -16.56 -3.58 -11.72
C ILE A 52 -16.14 -3.70 -13.18
N HIS A 53 -16.62 -2.80 -14.03
CA HIS A 53 -16.28 -2.82 -15.46
C HIS A 53 -14.77 -2.68 -15.70
N LEU A 54 -14.08 -1.83 -14.94
CA LEU A 54 -12.62 -1.66 -15.03
C LEU A 54 -11.87 -2.92 -14.61
N ILE A 55 -12.35 -3.60 -13.57
CA ILE A 55 -11.73 -4.81 -13.01
C ILE A 55 -12.00 -6.02 -13.92
N ASP A 56 -13.09 -6.05 -14.68
CA ASP A 56 -13.41 -7.15 -15.61
C ASP A 56 -12.45 -7.20 -16.81
N ILE A 57 -11.86 -6.09 -17.21
CA ILE A 57 -10.98 -6.00 -18.38
C ILE A 57 -9.82 -7.01 -18.29
N PRO A 58 -9.00 -7.05 -17.23
CA PRO A 58 -7.86 -7.97 -17.14
C PRO A 58 -8.28 -9.45 -17.08
N LEU A 59 -9.48 -9.74 -16.56
CA LEU A 59 -10.04 -11.10 -16.55
C LEU A 59 -10.38 -11.57 -17.95
N CYS A 60 -11.09 -10.72 -18.70
CA CYS A 60 -11.64 -11.05 -20.01
C CYS A 60 -10.60 -11.11 -21.14
N GLN A 61 -9.40 -10.58 -20.91
CA GLN A 61 -8.30 -10.66 -21.88
C GLN A 61 -7.73 -12.09 -22.03
N HIS A 62 -7.86 -12.92 -20.99
CA HIS A 62 -7.22 -14.24 -20.93
C HIS A 62 -8.19 -15.41 -20.81
N LEU A 63 -9.49 -15.13 -20.72
CA LEU A 63 -10.54 -16.15 -20.69
C LEU A 63 -11.36 -16.13 -21.98
N PRO A 64 -11.88 -17.30 -22.41
CA PRO A 64 -12.89 -17.36 -23.47
C PRO A 64 -14.08 -16.47 -23.13
N LYS A 65 -14.67 -15.79 -24.12
CA LYS A 65 -15.82 -14.88 -23.92
C LYS A 65 -17.02 -15.54 -23.21
N SER A 66 -17.16 -16.86 -23.33
CA SER A 66 -18.18 -17.66 -22.64
C SER A 66 -17.98 -17.68 -21.11
N ASN A 67 -16.74 -17.63 -20.64
CA ASN A 67 -16.37 -17.78 -19.23
C ASN A 67 -16.03 -16.43 -18.56
N CYS A 68 -16.13 -15.34 -19.33
CA CYS A 68 -15.89 -13.99 -18.85
C CYS A 68 -17.18 -13.38 -18.25
N ARG A 69 -17.76 -14.06 -17.25
CA ARG A 69 -18.91 -13.54 -16.50
C ARG A 69 -18.66 -13.74 -15.02
N LEU A 70 -18.77 -12.66 -14.27
CA LEU A 70 -18.76 -12.73 -12.81
C LEU A 70 -20.11 -13.25 -12.33
N VAL A 71 -20.07 -14.27 -11.48
CA VAL A 71 -21.27 -14.92 -10.93
C VAL A 71 -21.41 -14.54 -9.45
N VAL A 72 -22.64 -14.30 -9.04
CA VAL A 72 -22.99 -14.10 -7.63
C VAL A 72 -23.72 -15.37 -7.16
N THR A 73 -23.24 -15.98 -6.09
CA THR A 73 -23.74 -17.27 -5.58
C THR A 73 -24.76 -17.15 -4.46
N ASP A 74 -24.76 -16.00 -3.77
CA ASP A 74 -25.59 -15.77 -2.58
C ASP A 74 -26.62 -14.67 -2.84
N ILE A 75 -27.77 -14.73 -2.17
CA ILE A 75 -28.84 -13.74 -2.30
C ILE A 75 -28.34 -12.33 -1.93
N TYR A 76 -27.47 -12.21 -0.93
CA TYR A 76 -26.87 -10.96 -0.48
C TYR A 76 -25.54 -10.64 -1.18
N GLY A 77 -25.08 -11.50 -2.09
CA GLY A 77 -23.76 -11.41 -2.70
C GLY A 77 -23.54 -10.13 -3.52
N GLY A 78 -24.59 -9.62 -4.18
CA GLY A 78 -24.51 -8.34 -4.90
C GLY A 78 -24.29 -7.15 -3.96
N PHE A 79 -24.98 -7.13 -2.82
CA PHE A 79 -24.79 -6.10 -1.79
C PHE A 79 -23.40 -6.15 -1.17
N THR A 80 -22.94 -7.35 -0.80
CA THR A 80 -21.59 -7.55 -0.21
C THR A 80 -20.50 -7.17 -1.18
N LEU A 81 -20.65 -7.47 -2.48
CA LEU A 81 -19.73 -7.07 -3.53
C LEU A 81 -19.64 -5.54 -3.63
N GLN A 82 -20.80 -4.87 -3.69
CA GLN A 82 -20.86 -3.41 -3.77
C GLN A 82 -20.26 -2.76 -2.54
N LEU A 83 -20.52 -3.27 -1.34
CA LEU A 83 -19.92 -2.79 -0.09
C LEU A 83 -18.39 -2.98 -0.09
N LYS A 84 -17.91 -4.14 -0.54
CA LYS A 84 -16.46 -4.41 -0.65
C LYS A 84 -15.78 -3.40 -1.59
N ILE A 85 -16.35 -3.16 -2.77
CA ILE A 85 -15.83 -2.18 -3.73
C ILE A 85 -15.86 -0.77 -3.13
N ALA A 86 -16.95 -0.40 -2.46
CA ALA A 86 -17.08 0.90 -1.82
C ALA A 86 -15.95 1.15 -0.80
N ILE A 87 -15.63 0.17 0.03
CA ILE A 87 -14.53 0.27 1.02
C ILE A 87 -13.17 0.41 0.32
N ILE A 88 -12.91 -0.38 -0.73
CA ILE A 88 -11.66 -0.33 -1.49
C ILE A 88 -11.47 1.03 -2.15
N VAL A 89 -12.49 1.53 -2.82
CA VAL A 89 -12.49 2.86 -3.46
C VAL A 89 -12.36 3.96 -2.40
N GLY A 90 -13.06 3.79 -1.27
CA GLY A 90 -12.96 4.69 -0.13
C GLY A 90 -11.54 4.79 0.41
N PHE A 91 -10.82 3.66 0.52
CA PHE A 91 -9.41 3.66 0.88
C PHE A 91 -8.55 4.42 -0.15
N ILE A 92 -8.76 4.19 -1.45
CA ILE A 92 -8.01 4.88 -2.51
C ILE A 92 -8.24 6.40 -2.45
N PHE A 93 -9.48 6.85 -2.25
CA PHE A 93 -9.78 8.28 -2.10
C PHE A 93 -9.23 8.88 -0.81
N ALA A 94 -9.11 8.08 0.24
CA ALA A 94 -8.54 8.50 1.51
C ALA A 94 -6.99 8.50 1.52
N LEU A 95 -6.32 7.93 0.50
CA LEU A 95 -4.86 7.85 0.44
C LEU A 95 -4.15 9.18 0.72
N PRO A 96 -4.53 10.33 0.11
CA PRO A 96 -3.86 11.59 0.39
C PRO A 96 -3.95 11.99 1.87
N VAL A 97 -5.10 11.76 2.50
CA VAL A 97 -5.32 12.04 3.93
C VAL A 97 -4.52 11.06 4.78
N THR A 98 -4.60 9.77 4.48
CA THR A 98 -3.90 8.71 5.23
C THR A 98 -2.37 8.90 5.17
N ILE A 99 -1.85 9.24 4.00
CA ILE A 99 -0.42 9.51 3.80
C ILE A 99 -0.01 10.78 4.55
N TYR A 100 -0.86 11.82 4.57
CA TYR A 100 -0.62 13.03 5.37
C TYR A 100 -0.56 12.72 6.87
N GLU A 101 -1.52 11.96 7.38
CA GLU A 101 -1.55 11.59 8.80
C GLU A 101 -0.36 10.71 9.17
N MET A 102 0.06 9.80 8.28
CA MET A 102 1.26 8.99 8.46
C MET A 102 2.53 9.85 8.47
N TRP A 103 2.66 10.81 7.53
CA TRP A 103 3.74 11.77 7.56
C TRP A 103 3.76 12.59 8.85
N ALA A 104 2.62 13.14 9.24
CA ALA A 104 2.51 13.97 10.43
C ALA A 104 2.84 13.21 11.73
N PHE A 105 2.62 11.87 11.74
CA PHE A 105 3.04 10.99 12.83
C PHE A 105 4.56 10.78 12.85
N ILE A 106 5.21 10.68 11.68
CA ILE A 106 6.64 10.42 11.55
C ILE A 106 7.45 11.74 11.61
N ALA A 107 6.88 12.86 11.20
CA ALA A 107 7.54 14.15 11.08
C ALA A 107 8.32 14.61 12.33
N PRO A 108 7.85 14.39 13.56
CA PRO A 108 8.60 14.76 14.76
C PRO A 108 9.99 14.10 14.85
N ALA A 109 10.17 12.92 14.27
CA ALA A 109 11.46 12.22 14.24
C ALA A 109 12.52 12.93 13.36
N PHE A 110 12.10 13.77 12.41
CA PHE A 110 13.01 14.57 11.57
C PHE A 110 13.49 15.88 12.24
N GLY A 111 13.03 16.16 13.45
CA GLY A 111 13.40 17.35 14.22
C GLY A 111 12.51 18.58 13.93
N SER A 112 12.73 19.66 14.71
CA SER A 112 11.91 20.88 14.74
C SER A 112 12.19 21.89 13.60
N GLY A 113 12.75 21.45 12.48
CA GLY A 113 12.94 22.30 11.29
C GLY A 113 11.65 22.57 10.52
N PRO A 114 11.61 23.61 9.63
CA PRO A 114 10.48 23.81 8.74
C PRO A 114 10.27 22.54 7.91
N ASN A 115 9.01 22.07 7.90
CA ASN A 115 8.64 20.77 7.32
C ASN A 115 8.59 20.82 5.77
N ARG A 116 9.63 21.41 5.15
CA ARG A 116 9.75 21.60 3.69
C ARG A 116 9.79 20.29 2.91
N TRP A 117 10.09 19.19 3.59
CA TRP A 117 10.14 17.87 3.00
C TRP A 117 8.78 17.17 2.94
N ALA A 118 7.78 17.66 3.72
CA ALA A 118 6.45 17.07 3.77
C ALA A 118 5.79 16.91 2.38
N PRO A 119 5.69 17.95 1.53
CA PRO A 119 5.03 17.81 0.24
C PRO A 119 5.78 16.84 -0.69
N ILE A 120 7.11 16.83 -0.64
CA ILE A 120 7.92 15.91 -1.45
C ILE A 120 7.70 14.47 -0.98
N TRP A 121 7.70 14.25 0.32
CA TRP A 121 7.47 12.94 0.92
C TRP A 121 6.07 12.41 0.57
N MET A 122 5.05 13.24 0.74
CA MET A 122 3.66 12.89 0.43
C MET A 122 3.46 12.58 -1.06
N LEU A 123 4.01 13.42 -1.94
CA LEU A 123 3.93 13.20 -3.38
C LEU A 123 4.65 11.91 -3.78
N SER A 124 5.83 11.66 -3.20
CA SER A 124 6.59 10.42 -3.45
C SER A 124 5.80 9.19 -3.00
N ALA A 125 5.16 9.22 -1.83
CA ALA A 125 4.31 8.14 -1.35
C ALA A 125 3.12 7.89 -2.29
N LEU A 126 2.39 8.94 -2.69
CA LEU A 126 1.28 8.80 -3.63
C LEU A 126 1.72 8.20 -4.97
N LEU A 127 2.85 8.65 -5.51
CA LEU A 127 3.38 8.15 -6.78
C LEU A 127 3.87 6.71 -6.67
N LEU A 128 4.54 6.35 -5.58
CA LEU A 128 5.00 4.98 -5.32
C LEU A 128 3.80 4.03 -5.15
N PHE A 129 2.83 4.40 -4.34
CA PHE A 129 1.61 3.60 -4.18
C PHE A 129 0.86 3.42 -5.51
N ALA A 130 0.67 4.50 -6.28
CA ALA A 130 0.02 4.44 -7.58
C ALA A 130 0.83 3.58 -8.58
N GLY A 131 2.15 3.72 -8.59
CA GLY A 131 3.06 2.91 -9.41
C GLY A 131 2.99 1.42 -9.04
N GLY A 132 2.97 1.09 -7.75
CA GLY A 132 2.79 -0.27 -7.24
C GLY A 132 1.43 -0.86 -7.64
N SER A 133 0.37 -0.11 -7.43
CA SER A 133 -1.00 -0.51 -7.82
C SER A 133 -1.13 -0.71 -9.33
N ALA A 134 -0.55 0.17 -10.13
CA ALA A 134 -0.51 0.02 -11.59
C ALA A 134 0.28 -1.23 -11.99
N THR A 135 1.44 -1.48 -11.39
CA THR A 135 2.24 -2.69 -11.64
C THR A 135 1.43 -3.95 -11.31
N ALA A 136 0.71 -3.96 -10.20
CA ALA A 136 -0.18 -5.05 -9.83
C ALA A 136 -1.24 -5.31 -10.91
N TYR A 137 -1.88 -4.26 -11.42
CA TYR A 137 -2.89 -4.36 -12.47
C TYR A 137 -2.35 -4.98 -13.77
N PHE A 138 -1.12 -4.63 -14.17
CA PHE A 138 -0.47 -5.21 -15.35
C PHE A 138 0.07 -6.62 -15.13
N VAL A 139 0.47 -6.97 -13.91
CA VAL A 139 0.95 -8.33 -13.57
C VAL A 139 -0.21 -9.31 -13.34
N PHE A 140 -1.36 -8.81 -12.93
CA PHE A 140 -2.53 -9.62 -12.60
C PHE A 140 -2.95 -10.61 -13.72
N PRO A 141 -3.00 -10.25 -15.02
CA PRO A 141 -3.31 -11.18 -16.09
C PRO A 141 -2.36 -12.38 -16.19
N LEU A 142 -1.08 -12.20 -15.80
CA LEU A 142 -0.12 -13.31 -15.77
C LEU A 142 -0.49 -14.34 -14.69
N ALA A 143 -0.92 -13.87 -13.52
CA ALA A 143 -1.41 -14.74 -12.45
C ALA A 143 -2.67 -15.49 -12.90
N VAL A 144 -3.65 -14.80 -13.51
CA VAL A 144 -4.86 -15.43 -14.06
C VAL A 144 -4.49 -16.50 -15.10
N SER A 145 -3.60 -16.19 -16.04
CA SER A 145 -3.18 -17.14 -17.08
C SER A 145 -2.46 -18.35 -16.52
N PHE A 146 -1.70 -18.17 -15.43
CA PHE A 146 -1.06 -19.28 -14.73
C PHE A 146 -2.09 -20.23 -14.12
N PHE A 147 -3.03 -19.72 -13.32
CA PHE A 147 -4.05 -20.56 -12.67
C PHE A 147 -4.96 -21.28 -13.65
N THR A 148 -5.31 -20.64 -14.77
CA THR A 148 -6.17 -21.25 -15.79
C THR A 148 -5.51 -22.41 -16.53
N ARG A 149 -4.17 -22.50 -16.58
CA ARG A 149 -3.45 -23.64 -17.19
C ARG A 149 -3.63 -24.94 -16.45
N PHE A 150 -3.97 -24.89 -15.15
CA PHE A 150 -4.21 -26.11 -14.36
C PHE A 150 -5.65 -26.61 -14.44
N GLN A 151 -6.50 -25.91 -15.18
CA GLN A 151 -7.87 -26.38 -15.41
C GLN A 151 -7.89 -27.49 -16.43
N GLY A 152 -8.43 -28.64 -16.04
CA GLY A 152 -8.67 -29.76 -16.97
C GLY A 152 -9.76 -29.40 -18.00
N SER A 153 -9.71 -30.03 -19.17
CA SER A 153 -10.65 -29.81 -20.28
C SER A 153 -12.13 -30.03 -19.93
N ASN A 154 -12.42 -30.70 -18.82
CA ASN A 154 -13.78 -31.07 -18.38
C ASN A 154 -14.28 -30.22 -17.20
N ILE A 155 -13.58 -29.13 -16.85
CA ILE A 155 -13.94 -28.27 -15.72
C ILE A 155 -14.34 -26.90 -16.25
N GLU A 156 -15.59 -26.48 -16.03
CA GLU A 156 -16.04 -25.13 -16.31
C GLU A 156 -15.65 -24.19 -15.15
N MET A 157 -15.00 -23.08 -15.50
CA MET A 157 -14.61 -22.07 -14.52
C MET A 157 -15.77 -21.08 -14.31
N LEU A 158 -16.31 -21.06 -13.11
CA LEU A 158 -17.22 -20.02 -12.66
C LEU A 158 -16.49 -19.03 -11.76
N VAL A 159 -16.35 -17.80 -12.22
CA VAL A 159 -15.66 -16.74 -11.44
C VAL A 159 -16.64 -16.07 -10.49
N ILE A 160 -16.52 -16.37 -9.21
CA ILE A 160 -17.33 -15.72 -8.18
C ILE A 160 -16.87 -14.28 -8.00
N ALA A 161 -17.77 -13.31 -8.24
CA ALA A 161 -17.47 -11.88 -8.24
C ALA A 161 -16.78 -11.40 -6.94
N SER A 162 -17.30 -11.80 -5.78
CA SER A 162 -16.75 -11.39 -4.50
C SER A 162 -15.32 -11.90 -4.25
N ASN A 163 -15.00 -13.13 -4.70
CA ASN A 163 -13.67 -13.71 -4.57
C ASN A 163 -12.69 -13.04 -5.53
N TYR A 164 -13.13 -12.81 -6.77
CA TYR A 164 -12.32 -12.14 -7.78
C TYR A 164 -11.95 -10.71 -7.38
N VAL A 165 -12.94 -9.91 -6.97
CA VAL A 165 -12.70 -8.53 -6.48
C VAL A 165 -11.81 -8.54 -5.24
N GLY A 166 -12.01 -9.48 -4.32
CA GLY A 166 -11.13 -9.64 -3.17
C GLY A 166 -9.69 -9.93 -3.56
N PHE A 167 -9.48 -10.83 -4.51
CA PHE A 167 -8.16 -11.24 -4.97
C PHE A 167 -7.41 -10.10 -5.68
N ILE A 168 -8.02 -9.45 -6.68
CA ILE A 168 -7.37 -8.33 -7.38
C ILE A 168 -7.08 -7.16 -6.43
N SER A 169 -8.03 -6.86 -5.53
CA SER A 169 -7.84 -5.78 -4.56
C SER A 169 -6.71 -6.05 -3.60
N LEU A 170 -6.58 -7.28 -3.13
CA LEU A 170 -5.47 -7.69 -2.27
C LEU A 170 -4.12 -7.52 -2.98
N ILE A 171 -4.01 -7.98 -4.23
CA ILE A 171 -2.76 -7.83 -5.01
C ILE A 171 -2.43 -6.35 -5.22
N VAL A 172 -3.40 -5.53 -5.65
CA VAL A 172 -3.21 -4.08 -5.86
C VAL A 172 -2.75 -3.39 -4.57
N PHE A 173 -3.35 -3.74 -3.44
CA PHE A 173 -3.00 -3.18 -2.14
C PHE A 173 -1.60 -3.60 -1.68
N VAL A 174 -1.27 -4.88 -1.82
CA VAL A 174 0.04 -5.42 -1.45
C VAL A 174 1.16 -4.80 -2.27
N PHE A 175 0.98 -4.71 -3.58
CA PHE A 175 1.96 -4.05 -4.45
C PHE A 175 2.07 -2.56 -4.11
N GLY A 176 0.94 -1.87 -3.92
CA GLY A 176 0.94 -0.46 -3.52
C GLY A 176 1.77 -0.21 -2.26
N ILE A 177 1.52 -0.98 -1.19
CA ILE A 177 2.29 -0.87 0.07
C ILE A 177 3.75 -1.31 -0.12
N SER A 178 4.01 -2.35 -0.91
CA SER A 178 5.38 -2.83 -1.14
C SER A 178 6.25 -1.79 -1.82
N PHE A 179 5.66 -0.95 -2.66
CA PHE A 179 6.36 0.15 -3.33
C PHE A 179 6.73 1.31 -2.37
N GLU A 180 6.14 1.36 -1.16
CA GLU A 180 6.55 2.31 -0.12
C GLU A 180 7.89 1.94 0.53
N LEU A 181 8.41 0.72 0.30
CA LEU A 181 9.68 0.26 0.87
C LEU A 181 10.84 1.26 0.69
N PRO A 182 11.09 1.85 -0.50
CA PRO A 182 12.14 2.83 -0.68
C PRO A 182 11.96 4.07 0.19
N LEU A 183 10.74 4.57 0.27
CA LEU A 183 10.44 5.76 1.03
C LEU A 183 10.66 5.54 2.52
N ILE A 184 10.27 4.37 3.04
CA ILE A 184 10.49 3.97 4.43
C ILE A 184 12.00 3.89 4.73
N LEU A 185 12.77 3.17 3.90
CA LEU A 185 14.21 2.97 4.12
C LEU A 185 15.00 4.28 4.00
N VAL A 186 14.67 5.12 3.02
CA VAL A 186 15.29 6.44 2.85
C VAL A 186 14.94 7.35 4.03
N SER A 187 13.69 7.32 4.51
CA SER A 187 13.28 8.08 5.70
C SER A 187 14.06 7.65 6.94
N LEU A 188 14.21 6.34 7.18
CA LEU A 188 15.01 5.80 8.28
C LEU A 188 16.50 6.21 8.17
N SER A 189 17.02 6.28 6.95
CA SER A 189 18.38 6.77 6.71
C SER A 189 18.48 8.28 6.97
N ALA A 190 17.51 9.07 6.56
CA ALA A 190 17.50 10.51 6.76
C ALA A 190 17.52 10.90 8.24
N ILE A 191 16.77 10.19 9.09
CA ILE A 191 16.75 10.39 10.55
C ILE A 191 17.94 9.73 11.27
N GLY A 192 18.81 8.99 10.55
CA GLY A 192 20.04 8.41 11.11
C GLY A 192 19.88 7.06 11.82
N ILE A 193 18.71 6.40 11.70
CA ILE A 193 18.50 5.05 12.25
C ILE A 193 19.26 4.01 11.42
N THR A 194 19.31 4.19 10.11
CA THR A 194 20.06 3.33 9.20
C THR A 194 21.05 4.14 8.37
N SER A 195 21.98 3.48 7.69
CA SER A 195 22.88 4.13 6.73
C SER A 195 22.95 3.33 5.44
N SER A 196 23.33 3.97 4.33
CA SER A 196 23.50 3.29 3.04
C SER A 196 24.50 2.14 3.12
N ARG A 197 25.54 2.28 3.95
CA ARG A 197 26.54 1.21 4.21
C ARG A 197 25.91 0.04 4.96
N TRP A 198 25.09 0.33 5.98
CA TRP A 198 24.40 -0.69 6.75
C TRP A 198 23.40 -1.44 5.86
N LEU A 199 22.58 -0.74 5.08
CA LEU A 199 21.66 -1.35 4.13
C LEU A 199 22.42 -2.25 3.13
N ALA A 200 23.54 -1.76 2.56
CA ALA A 200 24.35 -2.53 1.63
C ALA A 200 24.98 -3.77 2.28
N SER A 201 25.33 -3.74 3.57
CA SER A 201 25.87 -4.91 4.30
C SER A 201 24.80 -5.96 4.58
N LYS A 202 23.51 -5.58 4.55
CA LYS A 202 22.36 -6.44 4.85
C LYS A 202 21.62 -6.98 3.61
N ARG A 203 22.19 -6.81 2.40
CA ARG A 203 21.57 -7.23 1.13
C ARG A 203 21.03 -8.64 1.14
N ILE A 204 21.80 -9.60 1.66
CA ILE A 204 21.40 -11.02 1.70
C ILE A 204 20.18 -11.19 2.61
N GLN A 205 20.16 -10.55 3.78
CA GLN A 205 19.03 -10.63 4.69
C GLN A 205 17.76 -9.99 4.10
N PHE A 206 17.90 -8.83 3.44
CA PHE A 206 16.78 -8.18 2.75
C PHE A 206 16.30 -9.02 1.57
N PHE A 207 17.20 -9.62 0.79
CA PHE A 207 16.84 -10.53 -0.29
C PHE A 207 15.94 -11.67 0.21
N PHE A 208 16.39 -12.43 1.21
CA PHE A 208 15.59 -13.51 1.77
C PHE A 208 14.30 -13.00 2.43
N GLY A 209 14.36 -11.92 3.19
CA GLY A 209 13.18 -11.32 3.82
C GLY A 209 12.12 -10.89 2.82
N ILE A 210 12.51 -10.27 1.72
CA ILE A 210 11.63 -9.82 0.63
C ILE A 210 10.97 -11.04 -0.04
N PHE A 211 11.72 -12.08 -0.37
CA PHE A 211 11.15 -13.26 -1.02
C PHE A 211 10.25 -14.08 -0.09
N ILE A 212 10.58 -14.19 1.19
CA ILE A 212 9.70 -14.81 2.19
C ILE A 212 8.41 -13.98 2.31
N PHE A 213 8.51 -12.67 2.43
CA PHE A 213 7.35 -11.77 2.47
C PHE A 213 6.50 -11.92 1.20
N ALA A 214 7.11 -11.85 0.03
CA ALA A 214 6.42 -11.99 -1.24
C ALA A 214 5.66 -13.33 -1.33
N THR A 215 6.26 -14.43 -0.85
CA THR A 215 5.63 -15.75 -0.85
C THR A 215 4.43 -15.85 0.11
N ILE A 216 4.52 -15.20 1.29
CA ILE A 216 3.44 -15.22 2.29
C ILE A 216 2.24 -14.37 1.83
N VAL A 217 2.53 -13.21 1.21
CA VAL A 217 1.49 -12.22 0.89
C VAL A 217 0.83 -12.49 -0.46
N THR A 218 1.52 -13.16 -1.38
CA THR A 218 0.93 -13.51 -2.66
C THR A 218 -0.04 -14.68 -2.47
N PRO A 219 -1.35 -14.49 -2.69
CA PRO A 219 -2.32 -15.55 -2.53
C PRO A 219 -2.22 -16.52 -3.70
N GLY A 220 -2.06 -17.80 -3.42
CA GLY A 220 -2.01 -18.87 -4.42
C GLY A 220 -0.77 -19.73 -4.29
N ALA A 221 -0.77 -20.87 -4.96
CA ALA A 221 0.34 -21.82 -4.97
C ALA A 221 1.24 -21.64 -6.22
N ASP A 222 1.25 -20.42 -6.79
CA ASP A 222 2.11 -20.13 -7.93
C ASP A 222 3.50 -19.63 -7.48
N TRP A 223 4.51 -19.89 -8.28
CA TRP A 223 5.88 -19.43 -8.03
C TRP A 223 6.22 -18.14 -8.79
N ILE A 224 5.40 -17.78 -9.79
CA ILE A 224 5.65 -16.63 -10.67
C ILE A 224 5.36 -15.32 -9.92
N SER A 225 4.20 -15.22 -9.26
CA SER A 225 3.79 -13.99 -8.57
C SER A 225 4.74 -13.58 -7.45
N PRO A 226 5.21 -14.48 -6.55
CA PRO A 226 6.25 -14.14 -5.57
C PRO A 226 7.57 -13.73 -6.19
N LEU A 227 7.97 -14.34 -7.33
CA LEU A 227 9.20 -13.94 -8.02
C LEU A 227 9.10 -12.55 -8.62
N VAL A 228 7.97 -12.21 -9.24
CA VAL A 228 7.75 -10.87 -9.81
C VAL A 228 7.71 -9.83 -8.70
N LEU A 229 6.90 -10.05 -7.66
CA LEU A 229 6.82 -9.13 -6.53
C LEU A 229 8.18 -8.99 -5.82
N GLY A 230 8.82 -10.11 -5.49
CA GLY A 230 10.11 -10.12 -4.81
C GLY A 230 11.22 -9.48 -5.63
N GLY A 231 11.25 -9.73 -6.95
CA GLY A 231 12.20 -9.10 -7.86
C GLY A 231 12.04 -7.58 -7.91
N ILE A 232 10.80 -7.10 -8.05
CA ILE A 232 10.51 -5.67 -8.05
C ILE A 232 10.86 -5.05 -6.69
N MET A 233 10.46 -5.67 -5.58
CA MET A 233 10.80 -5.19 -4.23
C MET A 233 12.32 -5.14 -4.01
N TYR A 234 13.06 -6.10 -4.54
CA TYR A 234 14.52 -6.08 -4.44
C TYR A 234 15.15 -4.94 -5.24
N LEU A 235 14.64 -4.65 -6.44
CA LEU A 235 15.05 -3.46 -7.22
C LEU A 235 14.73 -2.16 -6.46
N LEU A 236 13.57 -2.08 -5.82
CA LEU A 236 13.18 -0.95 -4.98
C LEU A 236 14.09 -0.82 -3.75
N PHE A 237 14.50 -1.94 -3.15
CA PHE A 237 15.48 -1.95 -2.07
C PHE A 237 16.85 -1.41 -2.52
N GLU A 238 17.37 -1.85 -3.67
CA GLU A 238 18.63 -1.31 -4.23
C GLU A 238 18.52 0.18 -4.56
N SER A 239 17.37 0.64 -5.08
CA SER A 239 17.12 2.07 -5.30
C SER A 239 17.19 2.88 -4.00
N SER A 240 16.69 2.31 -2.89
CA SER A 240 16.78 2.94 -1.56
C SER A 240 18.22 3.17 -1.10
N ILE A 241 19.11 2.21 -1.39
CA ILE A 241 20.54 2.33 -1.07
C ILE A 241 21.18 3.47 -1.87
N VAL A 242 20.84 3.56 -3.17
CA VAL A 242 21.34 4.64 -4.04
C VAL A 242 20.87 6.00 -3.54
N VAL A 243 19.58 6.15 -3.28
CA VAL A 243 19.01 7.42 -2.79
C VAL A 243 19.58 7.78 -1.42
N SER A 244 19.73 6.82 -0.50
CA SER A 244 20.36 7.08 0.82
C SER A 244 21.80 7.57 0.70
N ARG A 245 22.58 7.06 -0.27
CA ARG A 245 23.93 7.57 -0.57
C ARG A 245 23.92 9.01 -1.08
N MET A 246 22.96 9.34 -1.96
CA MET A 246 22.83 10.69 -2.53
C MET A 246 22.50 11.73 -1.43
N ILE A 247 21.80 11.34 -0.38
CA ILE A 247 21.50 12.21 0.78
C ILE A 247 22.72 12.34 1.73
N GLY A 248 23.82 11.62 1.46
CA GLY A 248 25.05 11.69 2.27
C GLY A 248 24.99 10.88 3.58
N LYS A 249 24.17 9.81 3.62
CA LYS A 249 23.99 8.93 4.78
C LYS A 249 24.58 7.53 4.56
#